data_438334d49e946e596868c2cbbad24be1
#
_entry.id   438334d49e946e596868c2cbbad24be1
#
_cell.length_a   1.000
_cell.length_b   1.000
_cell.length_c   1.000
_cell.angle_alpha   90.00
_cell.angle_beta   90.00
_cell.angle_gamma   90.00
#
_symmetry.space_group_name_H-M   'P 1'
#
loop_
_entity.id
_entity.type
_entity.pdbx_description
1 polymer ?
#
loop_
_entity_poly.entity_id
_entity_poly.type
_entity_poly.pdbx_seq_one_letter_code
_entity_poly.pdbx_strand_id
1 'polypeptide(L)'
;KLDKNTLLILQAGNVNGGSFDPIDKLCDMARAAGAWVHIDGAFGLWAAASKKYRVLTKGIEKADSWSVDAHKTLNAGYDCGIVLCRHRNALVSALQANGSYIAYGTQRDGMLYTTEMSRRARAIPLWAVLKTLGSSGVENLVDTLCGHTEYFAEQLKKVGYTLVNPPVFNQFMIACETEEQTAQILRIVQNSGIC
;
A
#
# COMPACT_ATOMS: atom_id res chain seq x y z
N LYS A 1 -23.38 -6.83 -8.69
CA LYS A 1 -23.62 -5.91 -9.82
C LYS A 1 -23.08 -4.55 -9.43
N LEU A 2 -22.17 -3.97 -10.22
CA LEU A 2 -21.64 -2.64 -9.98
C LEU A 2 -22.68 -1.58 -10.43
N ASP A 3 -22.77 -0.49 -9.67
CA ASP A 3 -23.58 0.69 -9.99
C ASP A 3 -22.97 1.96 -9.36
N LYS A 4 -23.62 3.09 -9.55
CA LYS A 4 -23.16 4.40 -9.02
C LYS A 4 -23.12 4.52 -7.50
N ASN A 5 -23.70 3.58 -6.75
CA ASN A 5 -23.68 3.53 -5.29
C ASN A 5 -22.65 2.53 -4.78
N THR A 6 -21.85 1.95 -5.67
CA THR A 6 -20.83 0.96 -5.33
C THR A 6 -19.48 1.64 -5.07
N LEU A 7 -18.85 1.30 -3.97
CA LEU A 7 -17.42 1.52 -3.71
C LEU A 7 -16.68 0.20 -3.95
N LEU A 8 -15.86 0.14 -4.99
CA LEU A 8 -15.01 -0.99 -5.28
C LEU A 8 -13.62 -0.74 -4.67
N ILE A 9 -13.19 -1.61 -3.78
CA ILE A 9 -11.85 -1.56 -3.17
C ILE A 9 -11.00 -2.65 -3.82
N LEU A 10 -9.86 -2.24 -4.40
CA LEU A 10 -8.88 -3.13 -5.03
C LEU A 10 -7.57 -3.09 -4.26
N GLN A 11 -6.88 -4.23 -4.21
CA GLN A 11 -5.59 -4.35 -3.54
C GLN A 11 -4.43 -4.22 -4.55
N ALA A 12 -3.51 -3.31 -4.27
CA ALA A 12 -2.18 -3.28 -4.87
C ALA A 12 -1.19 -3.85 -3.85
N GLY A 13 -1.00 -5.15 -3.85
CA GLY A 13 -0.22 -5.90 -2.89
C GLY A 13 -1.08 -6.44 -1.73
N ASN A 14 -1.48 -7.71 -1.84
CA ASN A 14 -2.18 -8.40 -0.76
C ASN A 14 -1.24 -8.62 0.43
N VAL A 15 -1.73 -8.40 1.65
CA VAL A 15 -0.92 -8.47 2.88
C VAL A 15 -0.25 -9.83 3.11
N ASN A 16 -0.84 -10.92 2.62
CA ASN A 16 -0.29 -12.26 2.78
C ASN A 16 0.60 -12.67 1.60
N GLY A 17 0.03 -12.72 0.41
CA GLY A 17 0.71 -13.27 -0.77
C GLY A 17 1.37 -12.25 -1.69
N GLY A 18 1.21 -10.94 -1.43
CA GLY A 18 1.78 -9.88 -2.26
C GLY A 18 1.06 -9.66 -3.61
N SER A 19 -0.01 -10.41 -3.91
CA SER A 19 -0.71 -10.34 -5.19
C SER A 19 -1.38 -8.99 -5.44
N PHE A 20 -1.50 -8.63 -6.70
CA PHE A 20 -2.21 -7.43 -7.16
C PHE A 20 -3.50 -7.83 -7.85
N ASP A 21 -4.57 -7.12 -7.57
CA ASP A 21 -5.81 -7.29 -8.32
C ASP A 21 -5.62 -6.88 -9.79
N PRO A 22 -6.46 -7.36 -10.72
CA PRO A 22 -6.42 -6.95 -12.12
C PRO A 22 -6.98 -5.53 -12.28
N ILE A 23 -6.25 -4.53 -11.74
CA ILE A 23 -6.66 -3.14 -11.53
C ILE A 23 -7.17 -2.52 -12.83
N ASP A 24 -6.41 -2.65 -13.93
CA ASP A 24 -6.74 -2.07 -15.22
C ASP A 24 -8.16 -2.45 -15.68
N LYS A 25 -8.44 -3.75 -15.66
CA LYS A 25 -9.74 -4.30 -16.08
C LYS A 25 -10.88 -3.90 -15.12
N LEU A 26 -10.64 -4.01 -13.81
CA LEU A 26 -11.67 -3.75 -12.81
C LEU A 26 -12.01 -2.26 -12.73
N CYS A 27 -11.05 -1.37 -12.91
CA CYS A 27 -11.29 0.06 -13.03
C CYS A 27 -12.16 0.40 -14.24
N ASP A 28 -11.91 -0.22 -15.40
CA ASP A 28 -12.74 0.01 -16.60
C ASP A 28 -14.19 -0.46 -16.38
N MET A 29 -14.37 -1.61 -15.74
CA MET A 29 -15.72 -2.12 -15.39
C MET A 29 -16.45 -1.21 -14.40
N ALA A 30 -15.74 -0.75 -13.36
CA ALA A 30 -16.29 0.15 -12.36
C ALA A 30 -16.67 1.51 -12.95
N ARG A 31 -15.81 2.09 -13.78
CA ARG A 31 -16.05 3.35 -14.47
C ARG A 31 -17.28 3.26 -15.38
N ALA A 32 -17.45 2.17 -16.12
CA ALA A 32 -18.63 1.94 -16.97
C ALA A 32 -19.94 1.87 -16.17
N ALA A 33 -19.86 1.47 -14.89
CA ALA A 33 -20.99 1.40 -13.98
C ALA A 33 -21.20 2.67 -13.15
N GLY A 34 -20.29 3.66 -13.25
CA GLY A 34 -20.30 4.88 -12.44
C GLY A 34 -19.89 4.64 -10.97
N ALA A 35 -19.28 3.51 -10.67
CA ALA A 35 -18.81 3.15 -9.33
C ALA A 35 -17.52 3.89 -8.98
N TRP A 36 -17.33 4.17 -7.68
CA TRP A 36 -16.07 4.69 -7.15
C TRP A 36 -15.06 3.57 -6.99
N VAL A 37 -13.80 3.80 -7.38
CA VAL A 37 -12.70 2.86 -7.16
C VAL A 37 -11.70 3.43 -6.17
N HIS A 38 -11.44 2.67 -5.12
CA HIS A 38 -10.34 2.91 -4.17
C HIS A 38 -9.28 1.82 -4.32
N ILE A 39 -8.01 2.21 -4.34
CA ILE A 39 -6.89 1.27 -4.32
C ILE A 39 -6.22 1.29 -2.95
N ASP A 40 -6.36 0.18 -2.23
CA ASP A 40 -5.52 -0.10 -1.07
C ASP A 40 -4.15 -0.58 -1.55
N GLY A 41 -3.21 0.31 -1.51
CA GLY A 41 -1.82 0.05 -1.89
C GLY A 41 -0.86 0.24 -0.73
N ALA A 42 -1.27 -0.15 0.48
CA ALA A 42 -0.57 0.10 1.74
C ALA A 42 0.97 -0.08 1.64
N PHE A 43 1.44 -1.07 0.90
CA PHE A 43 2.86 -1.20 0.55
C PHE A 43 3.09 -1.37 -0.95
N GLY A 44 2.16 -2.02 -1.66
CA GLY A 44 2.35 -2.38 -3.07
C GLY A 44 2.25 -1.20 -4.03
N LEU A 45 1.66 -0.06 -3.63
CA LEU A 45 1.63 1.13 -4.47
C LEU A 45 3.04 1.65 -4.82
N TRP A 46 4.03 1.36 -3.97
CA TRP A 46 5.44 1.70 -4.24
C TRP A 46 6.02 0.95 -5.43
N ALA A 47 5.39 -0.13 -5.92
CA ALA A 47 5.77 -0.79 -7.17
C ALA A 47 5.75 0.17 -8.37
N ALA A 48 4.89 1.19 -8.35
CA ALA A 48 4.82 2.23 -9.37
C ALA A 48 6.12 3.04 -9.50
N ALA A 49 6.94 3.09 -8.46
CA ALA A 49 8.22 3.80 -8.46
C ALA A 49 9.37 3.00 -9.13
N SER A 50 9.20 1.69 -9.34
CA SER A 50 10.20 0.83 -9.97
C SER A 50 9.90 0.60 -11.44
N LYS A 51 10.91 0.73 -12.29
CA LYS A 51 10.79 0.39 -13.73
C LYS A 51 10.50 -1.11 -13.93
N LYS A 52 11.03 -1.98 -13.07
CA LYS A 52 10.82 -3.43 -13.12
C LYS A 52 9.42 -3.81 -12.68
N TYR A 53 8.92 -3.23 -11.58
CA TYR A 53 7.69 -3.68 -10.91
C TYR A 53 6.46 -2.84 -11.22
N ARG A 54 6.58 -1.66 -11.84
CA ARG A 54 5.41 -0.81 -12.16
C ARG A 54 4.36 -1.46 -13.05
N VAL A 55 4.72 -2.52 -13.75
CA VAL A 55 3.76 -3.32 -14.53
C VAL A 55 2.65 -3.90 -13.65
N LEU A 56 2.94 -4.18 -12.37
CA LEU A 56 1.96 -4.67 -11.39
C LEU A 56 0.87 -3.63 -11.05
N THR A 57 1.17 -2.35 -11.26
CA THR A 57 0.25 -1.23 -10.99
C THR A 57 -0.41 -0.68 -12.26
N LYS A 58 -0.41 -1.45 -13.36
CA LYS A 58 -1.06 -1.02 -14.61
C LYS A 58 -2.53 -0.66 -14.38
N GLY A 59 -2.95 0.51 -14.87
CA GLY A 59 -4.33 0.99 -14.73
C GLY A 59 -4.63 1.70 -13.41
N ILE A 60 -3.65 1.82 -12.52
CA ILE A 60 -3.79 2.48 -11.22
C ILE A 60 -4.28 3.93 -11.34
N GLU A 61 -3.89 4.62 -12.40
CA GLU A 61 -4.29 5.99 -12.69
C GLU A 61 -5.78 6.16 -12.99
N LYS A 62 -6.50 5.05 -13.21
CA LYS A 62 -7.94 5.05 -13.50
C LYS A 62 -8.81 5.15 -12.25
N ALA A 63 -8.27 4.87 -11.07
CA ALA A 63 -8.99 4.90 -9.80
C ALA A 63 -9.32 6.33 -9.35
N ASP A 64 -10.21 6.45 -8.37
CA ASP A 64 -10.67 7.72 -7.79
C ASP A 64 -9.87 8.10 -6.54
N SER A 65 -9.41 7.10 -5.78
CA SER A 65 -8.60 7.32 -4.57
C SER A 65 -7.62 6.18 -4.32
N TRP A 66 -6.55 6.48 -3.57
CA TRP A 66 -5.48 5.54 -3.22
C TRP A 66 -5.03 5.77 -1.79
N SER A 67 -4.66 4.69 -1.10
CA SER A 67 -3.91 4.74 0.15
C SER A 67 -2.55 4.06 -0.01
N VAL A 68 -1.53 4.60 0.65
CA VAL A 68 -0.19 4.01 0.70
C VAL A 68 0.50 4.39 2.00
N ASP A 69 1.28 3.48 2.57
CA ASP A 69 1.99 3.73 3.82
C ASP A 69 3.47 4.03 3.56
N ALA A 70 3.90 5.20 4.02
CA ALA A 70 5.31 5.55 4.02
C ALA A 70 6.08 4.86 5.16
N HIS A 71 5.40 4.53 6.25
CA HIS A 71 6.00 3.83 7.41
C HIS A 71 6.27 2.34 7.16
N LYS A 72 5.78 1.77 6.03
CA LYS A 72 6.12 0.42 5.58
C LYS A 72 7.36 0.45 4.70
N THR A 73 7.21 0.49 3.39
CA THR A 73 8.31 0.41 2.42
C THR A 73 9.39 1.49 2.60
N LEU A 74 9.00 2.74 2.87
CA LEU A 74 9.96 3.84 3.01
C LEU A 74 10.56 3.97 4.41
N ASN A 75 10.07 3.22 5.38
CA ASN A 75 10.51 3.31 6.78
C ASN A 75 10.49 4.75 7.35
N ALA A 76 9.48 5.54 6.98
CA ALA A 76 9.36 6.97 7.30
C ALA A 76 8.93 7.26 8.74
N GLY A 77 9.10 6.32 9.65
CA GLY A 77 8.69 6.42 11.05
C GLY A 77 7.17 6.24 11.24
N TYR A 78 6.82 5.47 12.26
CA TYR A 78 5.44 5.16 12.61
C TYR A 78 4.78 6.35 13.32
N ASP A 79 3.60 6.75 12.93
CA ASP A 79 2.79 6.33 11.78
C ASP A 79 2.83 7.36 10.64
N CYS A 80 2.85 6.92 9.40
CA CYS A 80 2.81 7.80 8.24
C CYS A 80 2.06 7.14 7.07
N GLY A 81 0.73 7.28 7.05
CA GLY A 81 -0.12 6.91 5.93
C GLY A 81 -0.36 8.10 5.01
N ILE A 82 -0.51 7.83 3.74
CA ILE A 82 -0.75 8.82 2.67
C ILE A 82 -2.06 8.46 1.98
N VAL A 83 -2.94 9.42 1.81
CA VAL A 83 -4.12 9.30 0.95
C VAL A 83 -3.97 10.22 -0.26
N LEU A 84 -4.29 9.69 -1.42
CA LEU A 84 -4.42 10.43 -2.66
C LEU A 84 -5.88 10.35 -3.11
N CYS A 85 -6.44 11.44 -3.62
CA CYS A 85 -7.81 11.48 -4.10
C CYS A 85 -7.90 12.40 -5.33
N ARG A 86 -8.51 11.89 -6.39
CA ARG A 86 -8.76 12.63 -7.63
C ARG A 86 -9.77 13.77 -7.41
N HIS A 87 -10.74 13.53 -6.56
CA HIS A 87 -11.90 14.40 -6.35
C HIS A 87 -11.74 15.20 -5.05
N ARG A 88 -11.07 16.37 -5.15
CA ARG A 88 -10.80 17.24 -4.01
C ARG A 88 -12.06 17.54 -3.17
N ASN A 89 -13.18 17.85 -3.84
CA ASN A 89 -14.41 18.22 -3.14
C ASN A 89 -15.01 17.05 -2.35
N ALA A 90 -14.93 15.83 -2.87
CA ALA A 90 -15.37 14.63 -2.14
C ALA A 90 -14.54 14.42 -0.87
N LEU A 91 -13.20 14.54 -0.97
CA LEU A 91 -12.30 14.42 0.18
C LEU A 91 -12.60 15.49 1.24
N VAL A 92 -12.70 16.76 0.83
CA VAL A 92 -12.97 17.87 1.75
C VAL A 92 -14.33 17.70 2.41
N SER A 93 -15.39 17.36 1.65
CA SER A 93 -16.72 17.15 2.22
C SER A 93 -16.78 15.99 3.22
N ALA A 94 -15.97 14.96 3.02
CA ALA A 94 -15.91 13.82 3.94
C ALA A 94 -15.17 14.13 5.25
N LEU A 95 -14.19 15.05 5.21
CA LEU A 95 -13.31 15.35 6.35
C LEU A 95 -13.62 16.69 7.04
N GLN A 96 -14.41 17.56 6.40
CA GLN A 96 -14.73 18.88 6.91
C GLN A 96 -15.51 18.79 8.24
N ALA A 97 -14.92 19.32 9.30
CA ALA A 97 -15.62 19.48 10.56
C ALA A 97 -16.52 20.72 10.56
N ASN A 98 -17.65 20.65 11.25
CA ASN A 98 -18.55 21.78 11.44
C ASN A 98 -18.56 22.21 12.90
N GLY A 99 -18.42 23.52 13.14
CA GLY A 99 -18.50 24.10 14.47
C GLY A 99 -18.62 25.60 14.38
N SER A 100 -19.35 26.24 15.32
CA SER A 100 -19.59 27.67 15.33
C SER A 100 -18.32 28.53 15.43
N TYR A 101 -17.24 27.96 15.91
CA TYR A 101 -15.93 28.59 16.03
C TYR A 101 -14.97 28.31 14.88
N ILE A 102 -15.39 27.47 13.91
CA ILE A 102 -14.56 27.11 12.77
C ILE A 102 -14.87 28.05 11.61
N ALA A 103 -13.91 28.90 11.26
CA ALA A 103 -14.00 29.77 10.11
C ALA A 103 -13.13 29.21 8.96
N TYR A 104 -13.75 28.93 7.83
CA TYR A 104 -13.04 28.49 6.62
C TYR A 104 -12.70 29.69 5.75
N GLY A 105 -11.43 29.87 5.44
CA GLY A 105 -10.93 30.88 4.51
C GLY A 105 -10.87 30.39 3.06
N THR A 106 -10.32 31.23 2.20
CA THR A 106 -10.08 30.90 0.78
C THR A 106 -8.79 30.09 0.57
N GLN A 107 -7.93 30.03 1.57
CA GLN A 107 -6.66 29.29 1.50
C GLN A 107 -6.86 27.83 1.82
N ARG A 108 -5.87 27.01 1.39
CA ARG A 108 -5.85 25.58 1.72
C ARG A 108 -5.59 25.40 3.22
N ASP A 109 -6.59 24.91 3.92
CA ASP A 109 -6.46 24.54 5.33
C ASP A 109 -6.18 23.04 5.44
N GLY A 110 -5.13 22.70 6.20
CA GLY A 110 -4.67 21.31 6.36
C GLY A 110 -5.71 20.41 7.01
N MET A 111 -6.56 20.93 7.90
CA MET A 111 -7.60 20.16 8.59
C MET A 111 -8.72 19.66 7.64
N LEU A 112 -8.84 20.24 6.44
CA LEU A 112 -9.80 19.79 5.42
C LEU A 112 -9.35 18.52 4.69
N TYR A 113 -8.13 18.04 4.94
CA TYR A 113 -7.51 16.93 4.20
C TYR A 113 -7.10 15.76 5.09
N THR A 114 -7.49 15.79 6.36
CA THR A 114 -7.11 14.77 7.35
C THR A 114 -8.24 14.53 8.33
N THR A 115 -8.22 13.36 8.95
CA THR A 115 -9.24 12.95 9.94
C THR A 115 -9.08 13.64 11.31
N GLU A 116 -7.89 14.22 11.58
CA GLU A 116 -7.61 14.94 12.82
C GLU A 116 -7.38 16.45 12.56
N MET A 117 -7.90 17.29 13.42
CA MET A 117 -7.65 18.72 13.35
C MET A 117 -6.22 19.07 13.78
N SER A 118 -5.83 18.65 14.98
CA SER A 118 -4.46 18.78 15.49
C SER A 118 -3.77 17.43 15.47
N ARG A 119 -2.60 17.36 14.87
CA ARG A 119 -1.88 16.11 14.66
C ARG A 119 -0.38 16.30 14.60
N ARG A 120 0.35 15.20 14.76
CA ARG A 120 1.79 15.15 14.51
C ARG A 120 2.09 15.52 13.05
N ALA A 121 3.20 16.20 12.81
CA ALA A 121 3.65 16.61 11.47
C ALA A 121 4.25 15.44 10.67
N ARG A 122 3.43 14.42 10.36
CA ARG A 122 3.83 13.19 9.66
C ARG A 122 4.46 13.42 8.30
N ALA A 123 4.17 14.56 7.67
CA ALA A 123 4.75 14.92 6.39
C ALA A 123 6.24 15.23 6.45
N ILE A 124 6.80 15.61 7.62
CA ILE A 124 8.22 15.96 7.75
C ILE A 124 9.12 14.73 7.54
N PRO A 125 8.94 13.59 8.24
CA PRO A 125 9.71 12.38 7.96
C PRO A 125 9.55 11.90 6.52
N LEU A 126 8.34 11.92 5.95
CA LEU A 126 8.10 11.58 4.56
C LEU A 126 8.89 12.46 3.61
N TRP A 127 8.83 13.78 3.79
CA TRP A 127 9.58 14.74 2.99
C TRP A 127 11.10 14.48 3.07
N ALA A 128 11.63 14.25 4.27
CA ALA A 128 13.04 13.98 4.48
C ALA A 128 13.50 12.72 3.74
N VAL A 129 12.75 11.63 3.83
CA VAL A 129 13.03 10.37 3.13
C VAL A 129 13.01 10.58 1.62
N LEU A 130 11.93 11.17 1.08
CA LEU A 130 11.81 11.40 -0.35
C LEU A 130 12.87 12.37 -0.89
N LYS A 131 13.22 13.40 -0.12
CA LYS A 131 14.26 14.36 -0.49
C LYS A 131 15.65 13.73 -0.50
N THR A 132 15.93 12.85 0.45
CA THR A 132 17.21 12.15 0.58
C THR A 132 17.39 11.09 -0.51
N LEU A 133 16.37 10.26 -0.74
CA LEU A 133 16.44 9.16 -1.70
C LEU A 133 16.31 9.65 -3.16
N GLY A 134 15.46 10.63 -3.40
CA GLY A 134 15.05 10.99 -4.75
C GLY A 134 14.31 9.85 -5.46
N SER A 135 13.97 10.02 -6.72
CA SER A 135 13.26 8.99 -7.49
C SER A 135 14.09 7.71 -7.68
N SER A 136 15.38 7.86 -7.97
CA SER A 136 16.30 6.71 -8.15
C SER A 136 16.54 5.94 -6.85
N GLY A 137 16.64 6.63 -5.71
CA GLY A 137 16.79 5.97 -4.41
C GLY A 137 15.54 5.19 -4.01
N VAL A 138 14.33 5.71 -4.28
CA VAL A 138 13.08 4.98 -4.04
C VAL A 138 12.96 3.77 -4.98
N GLU A 139 13.30 3.91 -6.26
CA GLU A 139 13.36 2.80 -7.21
C GLU A 139 14.31 1.70 -6.71
N ASN A 140 15.55 2.05 -6.35
CA ASN A 140 16.53 1.11 -5.83
C ASN A 140 16.08 0.42 -4.54
N LEU A 141 15.42 1.14 -3.63
CA LEU A 141 14.87 0.56 -2.41
C LEU A 141 13.83 -0.52 -2.72
N VAL A 142 12.87 -0.22 -3.61
CA VAL A 142 11.83 -1.16 -4.04
C VAL A 142 12.47 -2.39 -4.69
N ASP A 143 13.40 -2.20 -5.62
CA ASP A 143 14.07 -3.28 -6.32
C ASP A 143 14.90 -4.16 -5.36
N THR A 144 15.55 -3.56 -4.37
CA THR A 144 16.31 -4.28 -3.35
C THR A 144 15.41 -5.16 -2.47
N LEU A 145 14.29 -4.61 -1.98
CA LEU A 145 13.34 -5.36 -1.16
C LEU A 145 12.75 -6.56 -1.91
N CYS A 146 12.40 -6.36 -3.18
CA CYS A 146 11.93 -7.45 -4.02
C CYS A 146 13.03 -8.50 -4.29
N GLY A 147 14.27 -8.05 -4.53
CA GLY A 147 15.42 -8.95 -4.72
C GLY A 147 15.72 -9.78 -3.47
N HIS A 148 15.61 -9.20 -2.27
CA HIS A 148 15.72 -9.95 -1.02
C HIS A 148 14.63 -11.02 -0.89
N THR A 149 13.40 -10.69 -1.30
CA THR A 149 12.28 -11.64 -1.28
C THR A 149 12.51 -12.82 -2.23
N GLU A 150 12.96 -12.54 -3.46
CA GLU A 150 13.32 -13.58 -4.45
C GLU A 150 14.44 -14.47 -3.90
N TYR A 151 15.53 -13.88 -3.37
CA TYR A 151 16.64 -14.61 -2.78
C TYR A 151 16.18 -15.48 -1.61
N PHE A 152 15.39 -14.94 -0.68
CA PHE A 152 14.90 -15.68 0.49
C PHE A 152 14.04 -16.88 0.08
N ALA A 153 13.14 -16.68 -0.89
CA ALA A 153 12.33 -17.76 -1.43
C ALA A 153 13.17 -18.89 -2.05
N GLU A 154 14.26 -18.55 -2.75
CA GLU A 154 15.17 -19.54 -3.31
C GLU A 154 15.93 -20.33 -2.22
N GLN A 155 16.40 -19.64 -1.15
CA GLN A 155 17.09 -20.32 -0.07
C GLN A 155 16.16 -21.27 0.68
N LEU A 156 14.90 -20.89 0.93
CA LEU A 156 13.91 -21.76 1.56
C LEU A 156 13.63 -23.02 0.73
N LYS A 157 13.52 -22.88 -0.58
CA LYS A 157 13.37 -24.06 -1.47
C LYS A 157 14.56 -25.03 -1.37
N LYS A 158 15.80 -24.50 -1.29
CA LYS A 158 17.01 -25.34 -1.16
C LYS A 158 17.04 -26.16 0.13
N VAL A 159 16.42 -25.66 1.20
CA VAL A 159 16.32 -26.38 2.48
C VAL A 159 15.00 -27.14 2.63
N GLY A 160 14.24 -27.31 1.56
CA GLY A 160 13.09 -28.22 1.50
C GLY A 160 11.72 -27.60 1.79
N TYR A 161 11.63 -26.27 1.97
CA TYR A 161 10.33 -25.64 2.14
C TYR A 161 9.57 -25.48 0.82
N THR A 162 8.25 -25.69 0.89
CA THR A 162 7.35 -25.43 -0.25
C THR A 162 6.73 -24.05 -0.11
N LEU A 163 6.80 -23.28 -1.21
CA LEU A 163 6.10 -22.00 -1.27
C LEU A 163 4.64 -22.23 -1.60
N VAL A 164 3.74 -21.60 -0.86
CA VAL A 164 2.29 -21.60 -1.12
C VAL A 164 1.98 -20.80 -2.40
N ASN A 165 2.73 -19.70 -2.62
CA ASN A 165 2.68 -18.92 -3.85
C ASN A 165 4.09 -18.47 -4.26
N PRO A 166 4.34 -18.20 -5.53
CA PRO A 166 5.60 -17.60 -5.96
C PRO A 166 5.76 -16.19 -5.35
N PRO A 167 6.99 -15.68 -5.18
CA PRO A 167 7.21 -14.29 -4.82
C PRO A 167 6.48 -13.36 -5.77
N VAL A 168 5.65 -12.48 -5.21
CA VAL A 168 5.01 -11.40 -5.93
C VAL A 168 5.36 -10.10 -5.23
N PHE A 169 6.04 -9.21 -5.93
CA PHE A 169 6.58 -7.99 -5.36
C PHE A 169 7.53 -8.33 -4.20
N ASN A 170 7.24 -7.92 -2.96
CA ASN A 170 8.12 -8.15 -1.80
C ASN A 170 7.54 -9.14 -0.79
N GLN A 171 6.68 -10.06 -1.23
CA GLN A 171 6.03 -11.04 -0.35
C GLN A 171 5.83 -12.40 -1.02
N PHE A 172 5.78 -13.44 -0.19
CA PHE A 172 5.31 -14.78 -0.50
C PHE A 172 4.90 -15.49 0.80
N MET A 173 4.17 -16.59 0.66
CA MET A 173 3.78 -17.44 1.77
C MET A 173 4.48 -18.79 1.70
N ILE A 174 4.80 -19.34 2.86
CA ILE A 174 5.28 -20.69 3.04
C ILE A 174 4.35 -21.44 3.99
N ALA A 175 4.28 -22.75 3.82
CA ALA A 175 3.64 -23.67 4.75
C ALA A 175 4.45 -24.96 4.82
N CYS A 176 4.34 -25.67 5.93
CA CYS A 176 4.79 -27.06 6.08
C CYS A 176 3.70 -28.02 5.59
N GLU A 177 3.95 -29.33 5.69
CA GLU A 177 3.00 -30.36 5.27
C GLU A 177 1.70 -30.33 6.08
N THR A 178 1.78 -29.96 7.37
CA THR A 178 0.61 -29.82 8.25
C THR A 178 0.52 -28.45 8.90
N GLU A 179 -0.68 -28.08 9.34
CA GLU A 179 -0.92 -26.83 10.07
C GLU A 179 -0.17 -26.80 11.41
N GLU A 180 -0.07 -27.93 12.10
CA GLU A 180 0.66 -28.05 13.37
C GLU A 180 2.15 -27.78 13.18
N GLN A 181 2.76 -28.34 12.14
CA GLN A 181 4.17 -28.09 11.80
C GLN A 181 4.37 -26.61 11.44
N THR A 182 3.48 -26.02 10.67
CA THR A 182 3.54 -24.61 10.30
C THR A 182 3.48 -23.72 11.55
N ALA A 183 2.55 -24.01 12.47
CA ALA A 183 2.40 -23.30 13.74
C ALA A 183 3.60 -23.49 14.67
N GLN A 184 4.24 -24.66 14.65
CA GLN A 184 5.44 -24.94 15.43
C GLN A 184 6.64 -24.14 14.91
N ILE A 185 6.87 -24.15 13.60
CA ILE A 185 7.94 -23.37 12.97
C ILE A 185 7.76 -21.88 13.23
N LEU A 186 6.53 -21.37 13.08
CA LEU A 186 6.24 -19.96 13.37
C LEU A 186 6.61 -19.59 14.81
N ARG A 187 6.24 -20.42 15.79
CA ARG A 187 6.61 -20.20 17.20
C ARG A 187 8.11 -20.23 17.43
N ILE A 188 8.85 -21.15 16.78
CA ILE A 188 10.31 -21.22 16.89
C ILE A 188 10.95 -19.94 16.35
N VAL A 189 10.50 -19.49 15.16
CA VAL A 189 11.04 -18.28 14.52
C VAL A 189 10.74 -17.04 15.38
N GLN A 190 9.51 -16.88 15.87
CA GLN A 190 9.14 -15.76 16.75
C GLN A 190 9.93 -15.76 18.07
N ASN A 191 10.12 -16.94 18.68
CA ASN A 191 10.87 -17.08 19.94
C ASN A 191 12.39 -16.88 19.75
N SER A 192 12.90 -17.00 18.53
CA SER A 192 14.32 -16.76 18.25
C SER A 192 14.71 -15.28 18.32
N GLY A 193 13.74 -14.36 18.28
CA GLY A 193 13.98 -12.93 18.27
C GLY A 193 14.61 -12.39 16.98
N ILE A 194 14.58 -13.17 15.90
CA ILE A 194 15.11 -12.77 14.59
C ILE A 194 14.07 -11.92 13.82
N CYS A 195 12.77 -12.09 14.12
CA CYS A 195 11.67 -11.35 13.50
C CYS A 195 10.50 -11.16 14.51
#